data_4fbc3c9953d7fb44a363368d0a69f354
#
_entry.id   4fbc3c9953d7fb44a363368d0a69f354
#
_cell.length_a   1.000
_cell.length_b   1.000
_cell.length_c   1.000
_cell.angle_alpha   90.00
_cell.angle_beta   90.00
_cell.angle_gamma   90.00
#
_symmetry.space_group_name_H-M   'P 1'
#
loop_
_entity.id
_entity.type
_entity.pdbx_description
1 polymer ?
#
loop_
_entity_poly.entity_id
_entity_poly.type
_entity_poly.pdbx_seq_one_letter_code
_entity_poly.pdbx_strand_id
1 'polypeptide(L)'
;MVAISPITLKTLSMKKTLLAFSLIISLIAPINAHAAVKAGASCKKAGQITTSAGKKFTCVKSGKKLVWNKGVAAVTTKPVEPVKPAAQKPVIDPTKPKEGQSCPKNSQDVVGYDWQQKLVVLMCNQFDDRYFPRSDGLKVDQATGKVELDRLGSINQTTEYRAQKASYAKPTSSISPSSELAQTSQCRILDAGPYGDIPNNPQRHFTSGFPLYKERAVLTQNPTIQVVAVDFADLQGKNSPKVDLEEEIQFVSSFFERQATNEIKINWSIPESYVRLPKKVTDYGLGGEFFTNKNWSPDNSFAYAREAIRLADPGIDFSNASIIALVVPPQVTREQIGAFIAQSGEPGQEFKTNEKDIYNLLIMSGPHGSKDYELLNWAHETGHMFGLTDIRDTTDHTKQDSSDLGVFDLMNSMIAPELLAWNRYMLGILNDDQVRCVTKPEPTTHFLAPVAKRTTETKMIVIPISKYKAVIVESRRNLGYDVNLGSANEGAIVYTLDTTIPYRKSTMKLVPSPSATDTTWRRDAALKLNESVSIWGYKITNIESGDFGDVVKVEKAG
;
A
#
# COMPACT_ATOMS: atom_id res chain seq x y z
N MET A 1 -12.99 21.94 54.89
CA MET A 1 -12.72 23.37 55.07
C MET A 1 -11.21 23.55 55.11
N VAL A 2 -10.62 23.94 53.99
CA VAL A 2 -9.29 24.59 53.95
C VAL A 2 -9.33 25.55 52.74
N ALA A 3 -8.88 26.76 53.00
CA ALA A 3 -9.12 27.96 52.22
C ALA A 3 -8.30 28.07 50.93
N ILE A 4 -8.89 28.71 49.96
CA ILE A 4 -8.32 29.17 48.71
C ILE A 4 -7.67 30.55 48.94
N SER A 5 -6.44 30.74 48.52
CA SER A 5 -5.83 32.08 48.41
C SER A 5 -5.44 32.38 46.95
N PRO A 6 -5.67 33.58 46.45
CA PRO A 6 -5.48 33.94 45.03
C PRO A 6 -4.04 34.43 44.77
N ILE A 7 -3.49 34.03 43.63
CA ILE A 7 -2.19 34.54 43.11
C ILE A 7 -2.45 35.57 42.04
N THR A 8 -1.87 36.72 42.30
CA THR A 8 -1.90 37.98 41.56
C THR A 8 -1.26 37.92 40.17
N LEU A 9 -1.92 38.47 39.15
CA LEU A 9 -1.34 38.80 37.85
C LEU A 9 -0.28 39.91 38.01
N LYS A 10 0.93 39.65 37.53
CA LYS A 10 1.92 40.71 37.21
C LYS A 10 2.03 40.89 35.70
N THR A 11 1.57 42.03 35.25
CA THR A 11 1.81 42.60 33.90
C THR A 11 3.31 42.83 33.68
N LEU A 12 3.84 42.29 32.58
CA LEU A 12 5.17 42.66 32.08
C LEU A 12 5.05 43.29 30.70
N SER A 13 5.63 44.48 30.63
CA SER A 13 5.77 45.44 29.58
C SER A 13 6.39 44.90 28.28
N MET A 14 5.75 45.23 27.15
CA MET A 14 6.27 45.05 25.78
C MET A 14 7.49 45.94 25.54
N LYS A 15 8.65 45.36 25.24
CA LYS A 15 9.73 46.01 24.54
C LYS A 15 9.69 45.65 23.04
N LYS A 16 9.52 46.68 22.22
CA LYS A 16 9.57 46.63 20.76
C LYS A 16 10.99 46.26 20.32
N THR A 17 11.13 45.16 19.60
CA THR A 17 12.35 44.87 18.82
C THR A 17 11.96 44.86 17.34
N LEU A 18 12.42 45.83 16.60
CA LEU A 18 12.36 45.90 15.14
C LEU A 18 13.23 44.77 14.58
N LEU A 19 12.67 43.86 13.85
CA LEU A 19 13.38 42.96 12.94
C LEU A 19 13.23 43.48 11.51
N ALA A 20 14.35 43.74 10.88
CA ALA A 20 14.46 44.21 9.51
C ALA A 20 13.95 43.10 8.55
N PHE A 21 12.97 43.45 7.74
CA PHE A 21 12.54 42.68 6.59
C PHE A 21 13.55 42.86 5.45
N SER A 22 14.34 41.82 5.15
CA SER A 22 15.12 41.76 3.91
C SER A 22 14.18 41.51 2.74
N LEU A 23 14.00 42.51 1.92
CA LEU A 23 13.25 42.48 0.67
C LEU A 23 14.05 41.67 -0.35
N ILE A 24 13.63 40.45 -0.65
CA ILE A 24 14.09 39.70 -1.83
C ILE A 24 13.32 40.27 -3.02
N ILE A 25 13.97 41.11 -3.80
CA ILE A 25 13.48 41.60 -5.08
C ILE A 25 13.65 40.46 -6.08
N SER A 26 12.58 39.73 -6.35
CA SER A 26 12.49 38.83 -7.52
C SER A 26 12.45 39.71 -8.76
N LEU A 27 13.47 39.61 -9.60
CA LEU A 27 13.49 40.20 -10.94
C LEU A 27 12.38 39.58 -11.77
N ILE A 28 11.23 40.24 -11.84
CA ILE A 28 10.22 39.99 -12.84
C ILE A 28 10.72 40.62 -14.12
N ALA A 29 11.17 39.81 -15.08
CA ALA A 29 11.40 40.24 -16.44
C ALA A 29 10.10 40.82 -17.02
N PRO A 30 10.11 41.97 -17.71
CA PRO A 30 8.90 42.53 -18.28
C PRO A 30 8.38 41.57 -19.35
N ILE A 31 7.20 40.99 -19.15
CA ILE A 31 6.42 40.35 -20.21
C ILE A 31 6.04 41.49 -21.16
N ASN A 32 6.72 41.57 -22.30
CA ASN A 32 6.31 42.42 -23.39
C ASN A 32 4.93 42.01 -23.84
N ALA A 33 3.92 42.69 -23.38
CA ALA A 33 2.56 42.59 -23.91
C ALA A 33 2.60 43.08 -25.37
N HIS A 34 2.78 42.14 -26.29
CA HIS A 34 2.62 42.44 -27.70
C HIS A 34 1.17 42.80 -27.94
N ALA A 35 0.91 44.03 -28.30
CA ALA A 35 -0.43 44.50 -28.65
C ALA A 35 -1.04 43.53 -29.70
N ALA A 36 -2.29 43.09 -29.49
CA ALA A 36 -2.98 42.17 -30.37
C ALA A 36 -2.99 42.71 -31.82
N VAL A 37 -2.47 41.92 -32.73
CA VAL A 37 -2.41 42.30 -34.15
C VAL A 37 -3.82 42.33 -34.74
N LYS A 38 -4.20 43.47 -35.36
CA LYS A 38 -5.49 43.66 -36.00
C LYS A 38 -5.30 43.77 -37.54
N ALA A 39 -6.27 43.25 -38.29
CA ALA A 39 -6.31 43.41 -39.75
C ALA A 39 -6.29 44.92 -40.12
N GLY A 40 -5.49 45.30 -41.13
CA GLY A 40 -5.33 46.68 -41.54
C GLY A 40 -4.32 47.51 -40.73
N ALA A 41 -3.87 47.03 -39.59
CA ALA A 41 -2.81 47.70 -38.84
C ALA A 41 -1.48 47.63 -39.60
N SER A 42 -0.63 48.66 -39.45
CA SER A 42 0.68 48.74 -40.15
C SER A 42 1.63 47.63 -39.71
N CYS A 43 2.40 47.10 -40.64
CA CYS A 43 3.45 46.13 -40.42
C CYS A 43 4.78 46.57 -41.04
N LYS A 44 5.88 45.96 -40.62
CA LYS A 44 7.24 46.49 -40.91
C LYS A 44 7.87 45.90 -42.18
N LYS A 45 7.52 44.65 -42.54
CA LYS A 45 8.17 43.95 -43.68
C LYS A 45 7.15 43.11 -44.44
N ALA A 46 7.05 43.32 -45.77
CA ALA A 46 6.18 42.51 -46.60
C ALA A 46 6.53 41.03 -46.48
N GLY A 47 5.51 40.17 -46.41
CA GLY A 47 5.67 38.73 -46.19
C GLY A 47 5.92 38.33 -44.73
N GLN A 48 6.09 39.25 -43.80
CA GLN A 48 6.17 38.92 -42.36
C GLN A 48 4.89 38.26 -41.90
N ILE A 49 5.02 37.16 -41.14
CA ILE A 49 3.91 36.38 -40.61
C ILE A 49 3.88 36.50 -39.09
N THR A 50 2.70 36.62 -38.53
CA THR A 50 2.49 36.59 -37.08
C THR A 50 1.16 35.91 -36.76
N THR A 51 1.06 35.31 -35.55
CA THR A 51 -0.18 34.69 -35.08
C THR A 51 -0.70 35.49 -33.88
N SER A 52 -1.96 35.88 -33.91
CA SER A 52 -2.62 36.60 -32.83
C SER A 52 -4.10 36.19 -32.79
N ALA A 53 -4.62 35.95 -31.58
CA ALA A 53 -6.01 35.53 -31.33
C ALA A 53 -6.46 34.35 -32.24
N GLY A 54 -5.64 33.30 -32.39
CA GLY A 54 -5.97 32.10 -33.19
C GLY A 54 -5.98 32.30 -34.71
N LYS A 55 -5.52 33.46 -35.22
CA LYS A 55 -5.43 33.76 -36.66
C LYS A 55 -3.97 34.04 -37.06
N LYS A 56 -3.60 33.53 -38.23
CA LYS A 56 -2.32 33.80 -38.89
C LYS A 56 -2.46 35.01 -39.79
N PHE A 57 -1.73 36.09 -39.51
CA PHE A 57 -1.68 37.33 -40.28
C PHE A 57 -0.43 37.38 -41.15
N THR A 58 -0.54 37.86 -42.36
CA THR A 58 0.58 38.11 -43.26
C THR A 58 0.64 39.59 -43.59
N CYS A 59 1.81 40.19 -43.52
CA CYS A 59 2.04 41.58 -43.89
C CYS A 59 2.02 41.71 -45.39
N VAL A 60 1.07 42.45 -45.96
CA VAL A 60 0.86 42.64 -47.39
C VAL A 60 0.93 44.11 -47.77
N LYS A 61 1.31 44.40 -49.00
CA LYS A 61 1.30 45.76 -49.55
C LYS A 61 -0.12 46.15 -49.94
N SER A 62 -0.61 47.26 -49.41
CA SER A 62 -1.90 47.85 -49.73
C SER A 62 -1.69 49.32 -50.11
N GLY A 63 -1.69 49.58 -51.44
CA GLY A 63 -1.30 50.87 -51.99
C GLY A 63 0.16 51.20 -51.64
N LYS A 64 0.42 52.37 -51.04
CA LYS A 64 1.75 52.83 -50.58
C LYS A 64 2.14 52.38 -49.18
N LYS A 65 1.30 51.55 -48.49
CA LYS A 65 1.51 51.12 -47.07
C LYS A 65 1.62 49.62 -46.96
N LEU A 66 2.31 49.13 -45.91
CA LEU A 66 2.35 47.75 -45.50
C LEU A 66 1.37 47.53 -44.33
N VAL A 67 0.45 46.58 -44.50
CA VAL A 67 -0.60 46.33 -43.47
C VAL A 67 -0.81 44.82 -43.28
N TRP A 68 -1.28 44.43 -42.13
CA TRP A 68 -1.68 43.07 -41.85
C TRP A 68 -2.96 42.71 -42.62
N ASN A 69 -2.98 41.57 -43.26
CA ASN A 69 -4.19 41.07 -43.95
C ASN A 69 -5.32 40.73 -42.98
N LYS A 70 -6.48 40.26 -43.47
CA LYS A 70 -7.63 39.90 -42.64
C LYS A 70 -7.37 38.72 -41.68
N GLY A 71 -6.22 38.06 -41.77
CA GLY A 71 -5.87 36.87 -41.01
C GLY A 71 -6.72 35.65 -41.43
N VAL A 72 -6.10 34.53 -41.63
CA VAL A 72 -6.77 33.22 -41.79
C VAL A 72 -6.70 32.45 -40.52
N ALA A 73 -7.71 31.61 -40.22
CA ALA A 73 -7.66 30.73 -39.05
C ALA A 73 -6.35 29.94 -39.07
N ALA A 74 -5.60 29.99 -38.01
CA ALA A 74 -4.43 29.14 -37.88
C ALA A 74 -4.93 27.69 -37.81
N VAL A 75 -4.73 26.95 -38.88
CA VAL A 75 -4.97 25.51 -38.90
C VAL A 75 -3.94 24.91 -37.93
N THR A 76 -4.34 24.58 -36.74
CA THR A 76 -3.57 23.71 -35.89
C THR A 76 -3.64 22.32 -36.50
N THR A 77 -2.73 22.02 -37.39
CA THR A 77 -2.42 20.63 -37.69
C THR A 77 -1.87 20.06 -36.38
N LYS A 78 -2.69 19.31 -35.65
CA LYS A 78 -2.15 18.38 -34.63
C LYS A 78 -1.03 17.64 -35.34
N PRO A 79 0.16 17.50 -34.75
CA PRO A 79 1.14 16.57 -35.25
C PRO A 79 0.38 15.24 -35.40
N VAL A 80 0.38 14.67 -36.60
CA VAL A 80 -0.04 13.28 -36.78
C VAL A 80 0.95 12.50 -35.94
N GLU A 81 0.50 11.98 -34.78
CA GLU A 81 1.27 10.98 -34.06
C GLU A 81 1.62 9.91 -35.10
N PRO A 82 2.90 9.51 -35.20
CA PRO A 82 3.26 8.40 -36.04
C PRO A 82 2.35 7.25 -35.68
N VAL A 83 1.60 6.73 -36.64
CA VAL A 83 0.74 5.55 -36.47
C VAL A 83 1.63 4.49 -35.85
N LYS A 84 1.42 4.23 -34.55
CA LYS A 84 2.14 3.19 -33.83
C LYS A 84 1.85 1.90 -34.62
N PRO A 85 2.87 1.20 -35.11
CA PRO A 85 2.64 -0.05 -35.82
C PRO A 85 1.73 -0.91 -34.94
N ALA A 86 0.71 -1.54 -35.53
CA ALA A 86 -0.16 -2.47 -34.82
C ALA A 86 0.74 -3.41 -34.03
N ALA A 87 0.53 -3.47 -32.70
CA ALA A 87 1.36 -4.24 -31.81
C ALA A 87 1.39 -5.67 -32.34
N GLN A 88 2.52 -6.08 -32.87
CA GLN A 88 2.75 -7.48 -33.22
C GLN A 88 2.55 -8.26 -31.92
N LYS A 89 1.78 -9.36 -31.96
CA LYS A 89 1.69 -10.25 -30.81
C LYS A 89 3.12 -10.59 -30.37
N PRO A 90 3.45 -10.40 -29.09
CA PRO A 90 4.80 -10.68 -28.62
C PRO A 90 5.16 -12.12 -29.00
N VAL A 91 6.29 -12.29 -29.66
CA VAL A 91 6.84 -13.62 -29.94
C VAL A 91 7.26 -14.19 -28.61
N ILE A 92 6.58 -15.24 -28.14
CA ILE A 92 6.91 -15.91 -26.88
C ILE A 92 8.26 -16.60 -27.05
N ASP A 93 9.23 -16.21 -26.26
CA ASP A 93 10.50 -16.88 -26.16
C ASP A 93 10.35 -18.17 -25.31
N PRO A 94 10.45 -19.36 -25.91
CA PRO A 94 10.22 -20.62 -25.21
C PRO A 94 11.29 -20.92 -24.16
N THR A 95 12.41 -20.22 -24.17
CA THR A 95 13.51 -20.41 -23.20
C THR A 95 13.26 -19.70 -21.88
N LYS A 96 12.36 -18.73 -21.85
CA LYS A 96 12.03 -17.99 -20.63
C LYS A 96 11.07 -18.78 -19.73
N PRO A 97 11.30 -18.76 -18.42
CA PRO A 97 10.42 -19.43 -17.47
C PRO A 97 9.02 -18.84 -17.50
N LYS A 98 8.07 -19.64 -17.09
CA LYS A 98 6.65 -19.23 -16.97
C LYS A 98 6.23 -19.32 -15.51
N GLU A 99 5.31 -18.46 -15.16
CA GLU A 99 4.61 -18.55 -13.88
C GLU A 99 4.06 -19.97 -13.65
N GLY A 100 4.20 -20.49 -12.43
CA GLY A 100 3.80 -21.84 -12.03
C GLY A 100 4.79 -22.95 -12.41
N GLN A 101 5.84 -22.68 -13.21
CA GLN A 101 6.92 -23.65 -13.46
C GLN A 101 7.79 -23.82 -12.21
N SER A 102 8.35 -25.02 -12.04
CA SER A 102 9.31 -25.29 -10.98
C SER A 102 10.56 -24.40 -11.14
N CYS A 103 11.06 -23.88 -10.03
CA CYS A 103 12.25 -23.08 -9.96
C CYS A 103 13.28 -23.71 -9.00
N PRO A 104 14.59 -23.48 -9.21
CA PRO A 104 15.61 -23.89 -8.25
C PRO A 104 15.44 -23.12 -6.93
N LYS A 105 15.57 -23.81 -5.81
CA LYS A 105 15.59 -23.15 -4.48
C LYS A 105 16.62 -22.03 -4.46
N ASN A 106 16.25 -20.89 -3.88
CA ASN A 106 17.10 -19.71 -3.79
C ASN A 106 17.59 -19.16 -5.15
N SER A 107 16.84 -19.43 -6.24
CA SER A 107 17.17 -18.82 -7.52
C SER A 107 16.94 -17.31 -7.48
N GLN A 108 17.78 -16.58 -8.21
CA GLN A 108 17.56 -15.15 -8.43
C GLN A 108 16.30 -14.92 -9.24
N ASP A 109 15.74 -13.73 -9.10
CA ASP A 109 14.63 -13.29 -9.93
C ASP A 109 15.01 -13.29 -11.41
N VAL A 110 14.06 -13.69 -12.23
CA VAL A 110 14.25 -13.83 -13.68
C VAL A 110 13.12 -13.15 -14.45
N VAL A 111 13.42 -12.70 -15.66
CA VAL A 111 12.36 -12.22 -16.57
C VAL A 111 11.72 -13.44 -17.24
N GLY A 112 10.42 -13.59 -17.03
CA GLY A 112 9.62 -14.68 -17.58
C GLY A 112 8.22 -14.22 -17.96
N TYR A 113 7.34 -15.15 -18.24
CA TYR A 113 5.96 -14.85 -18.64
C TYR A 113 4.98 -15.13 -17.51
N ASP A 114 4.08 -14.18 -17.27
CA ASP A 114 2.90 -14.43 -16.45
C ASP A 114 1.88 -15.31 -17.19
N TRP A 115 0.79 -15.67 -16.51
CA TRP A 115 -0.29 -16.48 -17.10
C TRP A 115 -0.98 -15.79 -18.29
N GLN A 116 -0.90 -14.46 -18.42
CA GLN A 116 -1.40 -13.68 -19.57
C GLN A 116 -0.37 -13.56 -20.70
N GLN A 117 0.77 -14.24 -20.60
CA GLN A 117 1.89 -14.20 -21.56
C GLN A 117 2.56 -12.83 -21.66
N LYS A 118 2.50 -12.01 -20.61
CA LYS A 118 3.26 -10.76 -20.49
C LYS A 118 4.60 -11.02 -19.82
N LEU A 119 5.62 -10.29 -20.25
CA LEU A 119 6.91 -10.31 -19.58
C LEU A 119 6.80 -9.61 -18.24
N VAL A 120 7.17 -10.33 -17.21
CA VAL A 120 7.21 -9.88 -15.81
C VAL A 120 8.49 -10.37 -15.14
N VAL A 121 8.81 -9.80 -14.01
CA VAL A 121 9.83 -10.38 -13.14
C VAL A 121 9.18 -11.50 -12.34
N LEU A 122 9.75 -12.69 -12.42
CA LEU A 122 9.34 -13.86 -11.68
C LEU A 122 10.32 -14.11 -10.55
N MET A 123 9.82 -14.32 -9.34
CA MET A 123 10.58 -14.81 -8.21
C MET A 123 10.24 -16.28 -7.93
N CYS A 124 11.19 -17.01 -7.38
CA CYS A 124 10.95 -18.37 -6.93
C CYS A 124 10.31 -18.37 -5.54
N ASN A 125 9.10 -18.93 -5.43
CA ASN A 125 8.48 -19.12 -4.14
C ASN A 125 9.24 -20.20 -3.37
N GLN A 126 9.77 -19.85 -2.21
CA GLN A 126 10.56 -20.73 -1.37
C GLN A 126 9.78 -21.91 -0.75
N PHE A 127 8.43 -21.84 -0.77
CA PHE A 127 7.58 -22.85 -0.13
C PHE A 127 7.16 -23.97 -1.08
N ASP A 128 6.95 -23.64 -2.36
CA ASP A 128 6.49 -24.59 -3.37
C ASP A 128 7.47 -24.78 -4.54
N ASP A 129 8.62 -24.09 -4.48
CA ASP A 129 9.64 -24.10 -5.52
C ASP A 129 9.08 -23.79 -6.91
N ARG A 130 8.14 -22.81 -7.01
CA ARG A 130 7.54 -22.37 -8.26
C ARG A 130 7.70 -20.87 -8.48
N TYR A 131 7.79 -20.51 -9.76
CA TYR A 131 7.84 -19.11 -10.16
C TYR A 131 6.49 -18.41 -10.03
N PHE A 132 6.48 -17.20 -9.48
CA PHE A 132 5.33 -16.30 -9.52
C PHE A 132 5.75 -14.84 -9.76
N PRO A 133 4.85 -13.99 -10.31
CA PRO A 133 5.15 -12.61 -10.60
C PRO A 133 5.40 -11.78 -9.36
N ARG A 134 6.36 -10.86 -9.47
CA ARG A 134 6.59 -9.85 -8.45
C ARG A 134 5.64 -8.67 -8.63
N SER A 135 5.19 -8.09 -7.53
CA SER A 135 4.21 -7.00 -7.51
C SER A 135 4.76 -5.64 -7.09
N ASP A 136 6.05 -5.51 -6.90
CA ASP A 136 6.69 -4.37 -6.23
C ASP A 136 7.14 -3.22 -7.14
N GLY A 137 6.46 -3.04 -8.27
CA GLY A 137 6.69 -1.92 -9.17
C GLY A 137 7.83 -2.12 -10.17
N LEU A 138 8.37 -3.33 -10.29
CA LEU A 138 9.28 -3.66 -11.36
C LEU A 138 8.55 -3.63 -12.70
N LYS A 139 9.05 -2.81 -13.63
CA LYS A 139 8.58 -2.80 -15.00
C LYS A 139 9.49 -3.63 -15.88
N VAL A 140 8.88 -4.45 -16.72
CA VAL A 140 9.59 -5.14 -17.79
C VAL A 140 9.15 -4.53 -19.10
N ASP A 141 10.10 -4.00 -19.86
CA ASP A 141 9.83 -3.56 -21.24
C ASP A 141 9.43 -4.78 -22.08
N GLN A 142 8.22 -4.76 -22.62
CA GLN A 142 7.63 -5.91 -23.32
C GLN A 142 8.33 -6.23 -24.65
N ALA A 143 9.07 -5.28 -25.22
CA ALA A 143 9.78 -5.48 -26.48
C ALA A 143 11.22 -5.99 -26.24
N THR A 144 11.89 -5.50 -25.21
CA THR A 144 13.31 -5.78 -24.96
C THR A 144 13.53 -6.74 -23.81
N GLY A 145 12.55 -6.92 -22.91
CA GLY A 145 12.71 -7.67 -21.67
C GLY A 145 13.59 -6.98 -20.63
N LYS A 146 13.93 -5.70 -20.83
CA LYS A 146 14.73 -4.93 -19.88
C LYS A 146 13.91 -4.65 -18.63
N VAL A 147 14.49 -4.94 -17.48
CA VAL A 147 13.90 -4.60 -16.17
C VAL A 147 14.33 -3.20 -15.79
N GLU A 148 13.35 -2.35 -15.50
CA GLU A 148 13.58 -1.01 -14.95
C GLU A 148 13.17 -1.00 -13.48
N LEU A 149 14.14 -0.73 -12.64
CA LEU A 149 13.97 -0.53 -11.20
C LEU A 149 13.57 0.93 -10.97
N ASP A 150 12.27 1.18 -10.98
CA ASP A 150 11.70 2.43 -10.48
C ASP A 150 10.50 2.11 -9.58
N ARG A 151 10.80 1.60 -8.40
CA ARG A 151 9.80 1.12 -7.44
C ARG A 151 8.78 2.20 -7.08
N LEU A 152 9.24 3.37 -6.71
CA LEU A 152 8.38 4.48 -6.32
C LEU A 152 7.89 5.30 -7.51
N GLY A 153 8.71 5.50 -8.52
CA GLY A 153 8.35 6.24 -9.73
C GLY A 153 7.28 5.53 -10.54
N SER A 154 7.35 4.20 -10.69
CA SER A 154 6.31 3.47 -11.42
C SER A 154 4.98 3.43 -10.68
N ILE A 155 4.98 3.34 -9.35
CA ILE A 155 3.78 3.47 -8.51
C ILE A 155 3.19 4.87 -8.66
N ASN A 156 4.02 5.92 -8.61
CA ASN A 156 3.59 7.31 -8.80
C ASN A 156 3.02 7.55 -10.18
N GLN A 157 3.73 7.18 -11.24
CA GLN A 157 3.29 7.36 -12.62
C GLN A 157 1.96 6.65 -12.91
N THR A 158 1.80 5.42 -12.42
CA THR A 158 0.55 4.68 -12.60
C THR A 158 -0.60 5.38 -11.86
N THR A 159 -0.34 5.87 -10.65
CA THR A 159 -1.32 6.60 -9.85
C THR A 159 -1.72 7.92 -10.50
N GLU A 160 -0.76 8.70 -10.98
CA GLU A 160 -1.00 9.98 -11.66
C GLU A 160 -1.73 9.79 -12.99
N TYR A 161 -1.30 8.84 -13.81
CA TYR A 161 -1.92 8.54 -15.09
C TYR A 161 -3.39 8.11 -14.91
N ARG A 162 -3.68 7.24 -13.96
CA ARG A 162 -5.05 6.78 -13.71
C ARG A 162 -5.90 7.83 -12.98
N ALA A 163 -5.33 8.64 -12.10
CA ALA A 163 -6.03 9.78 -11.51
C ALA A 163 -6.46 10.76 -12.60
N GLN A 164 -5.62 11.00 -13.60
CA GLN A 164 -5.95 11.82 -14.75
C GLN A 164 -7.07 11.21 -15.58
N LYS A 165 -7.01 9.91 -15.90
CA LYS A 165 -8.10 9.20 -16.60
C LYS A 165 -9.39 9.19 -15.79
N ALA A 166 -9.34 8.94 -14.50
CA ALA A 166 -10.51 8.89 -13.62
C ALA A 166 -11.22 10.24 -13.50
N SER A 167 -10.57 11.35 -13.83
CA SER A 167 -11.21 12.66 -13.88
C SER A 167 -12.21 12.81 -15.06
N TYR A 168 -12.13 11.95 -16.07
CA TYR A 168 -12.94 12.05 -17.31
C TYR A 168 -14.13 11.08 -17.35
N ALA A 169 -14.05 9.96 -16.66
CA ALA A 169 -15.12 8.96 -16.66
C ALA A 169 -15.79 8.89 -15.27
N LYS A 170 -17.08 9.11 -15.23
CA LYS A 170 -17.90 8.97 -14.02
C LYS A 170 -18.94 7.89 -14.27
N PRO A 171 -19.42 7.20 -13.24
CA PRO A 171 -20.52 6.27 -13.38
C PRO A 171 -21.77 7.02 -13.84
N THR A 172 -22.56 6.35 -14.68
CA THR A 172 -23.82 6.87 -15.19
C THR A 172 -25.03 6.34 -14.43
N SER A 173 -24.85 5.24 -13.71
CA SER A 173 -25.88 4.61 -12.90
C SER A 173 -26.29 5.47 -11.70
N SER A 174 -27.58 5.48 -11.38
CA SER A 174 -28.10 6.13 -10.18
C SER A 174 -27.65 5.37 -8.94
N ILE A 175 -27.09 6.10 -7.97
CA ILE A 175 -26.57 5.56 -6.71
C ILE A 175 -27.62 5.79 -5.61
N SER A 176 -27.91 4.76 -4.82
CA SER A 176 -28.79 4.87 -3.67
C SER A 176 -28.27 5.91 -2.68
N PRO A 177 -29.12 6.82 -2.19
CA PRO A 177 -28.71 7.86 -1.27
C PRO A 177 -28.26 7.26 0.08
N SER A 178 -27.32 7.91 0.76
CA SER A 178 -26.82 7.45 2.06
C SER A 178 -27.90 7.39 3.14
N SER A 179 -28.98 8.17 3.01
CA SER A 179 -30.14 8.12 3.92
C SER A 179 -30.90 6.79 3.91
N GLU A 180 -30.72 5.98 2.88
CA GLU A 180 -31.31 4.62 2.80
C GLU A 180 -30.46 3.56 3.49
N LEU A 181 -29.24 3.92 3.89
CA LEU A 181 -28.27 3.00 4.49
C LEU A 181 -28.30 3.06 6.02
N ALA A 182 -27.76 2.02 6.63
CA ALA A 182 -27.56 1.98 8.06
C ALA A 182 -26.34 2.82 8.49
N GLN A 183 -26.28 3.15 9.77
CA GLN A 183 -25.09 3.76 10.36
C GLN A 183 -23.91 2.81 10.25
N THR A 184 -22.73 3.31 9.91
CA THR A 184 -21.50 2.50 9.72
C THR A 184 -21.10 1.73 10.98
N SER A 185 -21.45 2.22 12.17
CA SER A 185 -21.26 1.51 13.43
C SER A 185 -21.92 0.12 13.47
N GLN A 186 -23.03 -0.08 12.74
CA GLN A 186 -23.70 -1.39 12.63
C GLN A 186 -22.94 -2.36 11.72
N CYS A 187 -22.01 -1.85 10.94
CA CYS A 187 -21.15 -2.62 10.04
C CYS A 187 -19.73 -2.86 10.60
N ARG A 188 -19.48 -2.47 11.85
CA ARG A 188 -18.25 -2.84 12.56
C ARG A 188 -18.40 -4.25 13.09
N ILE A 189 -17.99 -5.22 12.28
CA ILE A 189 -18.03 -6.64 12.64
C ILE A 189 -17.13 -6.87 13.83
N LEU A 190 -17.67 -7.52 14.86
CA LEU A 190 -16.96 -7.73 16.11
C LEU A 190 -15.96 -8.88 15.97
N ASP A 191 -14.86 -8.77 16.70
CA ASP A 191 -14.03 -9.94 16.99
C ASP A 191 -14.84 -10.92 17.85
N ALA A 192 -14.80 -12.21 17.52
CA ALA A 192 -15.57 -13.23 18.23
C ALA A 192 -14.97 -13.58 19.60
N GLY A 193 -13.84 -12.99 19.95
CA GLY A 193 -13.20 -13.22 21.23
C GLY A 193 -12.23 -14.41 21.23
N PRO A 194 -11.85 -14.94 22.39
CA PRO A 194 -10.78 -15.91 22.51
C PRO A 194 -11.06 -17.12 21.62
N TYR A 195 -10.23 -17.30 20.63
CA TYR A 195 -10.32 -18.36 19.65
C TYR A 195 -10.00 -19.71 20.30
N GLY A 196 -11.06 -20.44 20.64
CA GLY A 196 -10.97 -21.82 21.12
C GLY A 196 -10.25 -21.94 22.49
N ASP A 197 -10.13 -23.18 22.90
CA ASP A 197 -9.58 -23.60 24.18
C ASP A 197 -8.04 -23.52 24.26
N ILE A 198 -7.41 -22.52 23.67
CA ILE A 198 -5.98 -22.27 23.84
C ILE A 198 -5.82 -21.24 24.99
N PRO A 199 -5.73 -21.68 26.24
CA PRO A 199 -5.44 -20.80 27.36
C PRO A 199 -4.06 -20.18 27.09
N ASN A 200 -3.95 -18.86 27.25
CA ASN A 200 -2.70 -18.11 27.11
C ASN A 200 -2.08 -18.13 25.69
N ASN A 201 -2.92 -18.14 24.63
CA ASN A 201 -2.39 -17.92 23.29
C ASN A 201 -1.89 -16.47 23.19
N PRO A 202 -0.57 -16.23 23.10
CA PRO A 202 0.00 -14.87 22.97
C PRO A 202 -0.43 -14.17 21.69
N GLN A 203 -1.09 -14.87 20.77
CA GLN A 203 -1.55 -14.38 19.49
C GLN A 203 -2.99 -13.83 19.52
N ARG A 204 -3.54 -13.59 20.72
CA ARG A 204 -4.84 -12.91 20.94
C ARG A 204 -4.91 -11.49 20.36
N HIS A 205 -3.79 -10.95 19.92
CA HIS A 205 -3.65 -9.55 19.56
C HIS A 205 -3.92 -9.25 18.11
N PHE A 206 -3.96 -10.29 17.29
CA PHE A 206 -4.21 -10.17 15.86
C PHE A 206 -5.65 -10.59 15.57
N THR A 207 -6.50 -9.64 15.22
CA THR A 207 -7.91 -9.86 14.99
C THR A 207 -8.32 -9.46 13.58
N SER A 208 -9.38 -10.09 13.05
CA SER A 208 -9.99 -9.69 11.80
C SER A 208 -11.27 -8.84 12.00
N GLY A 209 -11.58 -8.47 13.24
CA GLY A 209 -12.76 -7.71 13.63
C GLY A 209 -12.46 -6.65 14.70
N PHE A 210 -13.50 -5.93 15.11
CA PHE A 210 -13.41 -4.86 16.12
C PHE A 210 -13.68 -5.36 17.55
N PRO A 211 -13.08 -4.71 18.58
CA PRO A 211 -12.01 -3.73 18.49
C PRO A 211 -10.67 -4.38 18.21
N LEU A 212 -9.75 -3.63 17.63
CA LEU A 212 -8.36 -4.04 17.55
C LEU A 212 -7.74 -4.04 18.95
N TYR A 213 -6.65 -4.80 19.10
CA TYR A 213 -5.92 -4.91 20.36
C TYR A 213 -5.47 -3.54 20.89
N LYS A 214 -5.62 -3.36 22.21
CA LYS A 214 -5.41 -2.07 22.86
C LYS A 214 -3.95 -1.61 22.83
N GLU A 215 -3.00 -2.53 23.05
CA GLU A 215 -1.58 -2.21 23.18
C GLU A 215 -0.83 -2.15 21.82
N ARG A 216 -1.55 -2.33 20.71
CA ARG A 216 -0.96 -2.15 19.38
C ARG A 216 -0.48 -0.71 19.18
N ALA A 217 0.43 -0.51 18.24
CA ALA A 217 0.73 0.82 17.73
C ALA A 217 -0.47 1.36 16.92
N VAL A 218 -0.94 2.56 17.22
CA VAL A 218 -2.09 3.15 16.54
C VAL A 218 -1.61 3.99 15.37
N LEU A 219 -1.83 3.50 14.16
CA LEU A 219 -1.31 4.12 12.91
C LEU A 219 -1.75 5.58 12.75
N THR A 220 -3.01 5.91 13.08
CA THR A 220 -3.54 7.28 13.00
C THR A 220 -2.99 8.25 14.05
N GLN A 221 -2.18 7.78 14.99
CA GLN A 221 -1.51 8.60 15.99
C GLN A 221 -0.04 8.89 15.64
N ASN A 222 0.35 8.67 14.39
CA ASN A 222 1.71 8.90 13.90
C ASN A 222 2.77 8.18 14.76
N PRO A 223 2.72 6.84 14.84
CA PRO A 223 3.57 6.06 15.73
C PRO A 223 5.05 6.24 15.41
N THR A 224 5.89 6.08 16.43
CA THR A 224 7.34 6.07 16.27
C THR A 224 7.87 4.65 16.32
N ILE A 225 8.60 4.24 15.30
CA ILE A 225 9.38 3.01 15.27
C ILE A 225 10.79 3.36 15.74
N GLN A 226 11.16 2.84 16.91
CA GLN A 226 12.51 2.95 17.45
C GLN A 226 13.35 1.79 16.92
N VAL A 227 14.34 2.09 16.13
CA VAL A 227 15.31 1.09 15.67
C VAL A 227 16.30 0.79 16.79
N VAL A 228 16.46 -0.49 17.10
CA VAL A 228 17.54 -1.04 17.91
C VAL A 228 18.45 -1.81 16.97
N ALA A 229 19.50 -1.16 16.51
CA ALA A 229 20.45 -1.74 15.57
C ALA A 229 21.58 -2.44 16.35
N VAL A 230 21.77 -3.73 16.10
CA VAL A 230 22.80 -4.53 16.77
C VAL A 230 23.73 -5.21 15.78
N ASP A 231 25.00 -5.35 16.17
CA ASP A 231 25.97 -6.20 15.48
C ASP A 231 26.65 -7.18 16.47
N PHE A 232 27.56 -8.01 16.02
CA PHE A 232 28.02 -9.17 16.77
C PHE A 232 29.53 -9.14 17.01
N ALA A 233 30.00 -9.94 17.97
CA ALA A 233 31.43 -10.04 18.27
C ALA A 233 32.28 -10.42 17.05
N ASP A 234 31.73 -11.23 16.16
CA ASP A 234 32.37 -11.74 14.95
C ASP A 234 31.88 -11.10 13.65
N LEU A 235 30.86 -10.25 13.69
CA LEU A 235 30.29 -9.58 12.52
C LEU A 235 29.88 -8.16 12.85
N GLN A 236 30.63 -7.18 12.35
CA GLN A 236 30.39 -5.77 12.59
C GLN A 236 29.66 -5.12 11.41
N GLY A 237 28.74 -4.17 11.71
CA GLY A 237 28.14 -3.30 10.70
C GLY A 237 29.22 -2.47 9.99
N LYS A 238 29.11 -2.34 8.66
CA LYS A 238 30.07 -1.58 7.83
C LYS A 238 29.68 -0.12 7.66
N ASN A 239 28.39 0.16 7.63
CA ASN A 239 27.82 1.50 7.52
C ASN A 239 27.07 1.86 8.81
N SER A 240 26.49 3.04 8.87
CA SER A 240 25.54 3.38 9.93
C SER A 240 24.17 2.70 9.68
N PRO A 241 23.40 2.41 10.74
CA PRO A 241 22.06 1.84 10.59
C PRO A 241 21.14 2.66 9.68
N LYS A 242 21.30 3.99 9.68
CA LYS A 242 20.54 4.89 8.82
C LYS A 242 20.78 4.64 7.33
N VAL A 243 22.03 4.37 6.95
CA VAL A 243 22.39 4.06 5.56
C VAL A 243 21.90 2.66 5.18
N ASP A 244 22.07 1.70 6.10
CA ASP A 244 21.73 0.30 5.84
C ASP A 244 20.21 0.06 5.74
N LEU A 245 19.37 0.94 6.31
CA LEU A 245 17.90 0.81 6.37
C LEU A 245 17.15 1.87 5.53
N GLU A 246 17.85 2.65 4.71
CA GLU A 246 17.22 3.78 4.00
C GLU A 246 16.03 3.34 3.13
N GLU A 247 16.18 2.23 2.40
CA GLU A 247 15.12 1.72 1.51
C GLU A 247 13.93 1.16 2.29
N GLU A 248 14.17 0.39 3.37
CA GLU A 248 13.13 -0.19 4.22
C GLU A 248 12.28 0.89 4.87
N ILE A 249 12.93 1.89 5.45
CA ILE A 249 12.26 3.03 6.09
C ILE A 249 11.38 3.78 5.10
N GLN A 250 11.94 4.08 3.92
CA GLN A 250 11.21 4.79 2.87
C GLN A 250 10.03 3.96 2.35
N PHE A 251 10.25 2.66 2.15
CA PHE A 251 9.21 1.78 1.62
C PHE A 251 8.06 1.60 2.62
N VAL A 252 8.34 1.24 3.88
CA VAL A 252 7.32 1.02 4.91
C VAL A 252 6.50 2.28 5.14
N SER A 253 7.15 3.44 5.27
CA SER A 253 6.45 4.72 5.42
C SER A 253 5.54 4.97 4.23
N SER A 254 6.06 4.90 3.01
CA SER A 254 5.30 5.13 1.79
C SER A 254 4.14 4.14 1.63
N PHE A 255 4.35 2.88 2.01
CA PHE A 255 3.31 1.85 1.89
C PHE A 255 2.07 2.21 2.71
N PHE A 256 2.21 2.53 3.99
CA PHE A 256 1.07 2.84 4.85
C PHE A 256 0.51 4.24 4.60
N GLU A 257 1.37 5.24 4.41
CA GLU A 257 0.94 6.63 4.17
C GLU A 257 0.10 6.77 2.90
N ARG A 258 0.42 6.00 1.84
CA ARG A 258 -0.35 6.03 0.59
C ARG A 258 -1.72 5.38 0.69
N GLN A 259 -1.90 4.42 1.58
CA GLN A 259 -3.16 3.71 1.76
C GLN A 259 -4.16 4.47 2.63
N ALA A 260 -3.70 5.50 3.32
CA ALA A 260 -4.55 6.31 4.17
C ALA A 260 -5.28 7.41 3.38
N THR A 261 -6.55 7.63 3.71
CA THR A 261 -7.32 8.76 3.19
C THR A 261 -6.84 10.07 3.80
N ASN A 262 -6.63 10.08 5.11
CA ASN A 262 -6.10 11.21 5.85
C ASN A 262 -4.57 11.19 5.84
N GLU A 263 -3.97 12.33 6.16
CA GLU A 263 -2.53 12.40 6.34
C GLU A 263 -2.14 11.66 7.62
N ILE A 264 -1.27 10.68 7.48
CA ILE A 264 -0.63 9.94 8.58
C ILE A 264 0.86 9.94 8.34
N LYS A 265 1.63 9.71 9.39
CA LYS A 265 3.08 9.64 9.31
C LYS A 265 3.61 8.53 10.23
N ILE A 266 4.54 7.73 9.72
CA ILE A 266 5.35 6.84 10.53
C ILE A 266 6.66 7.55 10.84
N ASN A 267 6.93 7.76 12.12
CA ASN A 267 8.18 8.36 12.57
C ASN A 267 9.21 7.27 12.83
N TRP A 268 10.47 7.57 12.53
CA TRP A 268 11.58 6.65 12.77
C TRP A 268 12.61 7.32 13.65
N SER A 269 13.03 6.61 14.69
CA SER A 269 14.18 6.97 15.52
C SER A 269 15.28 5.94 15.27
N ILE A 270 16.40 6.38 14.69
CA ILE A 270 17.46 5.50 14.20
C ILE A 270 18.75 5.87 14.93
N PRO A 271 19.44 4.92 15.59
CA PRO A 271 20.70 5.18 16.25
C PRO A 271 21.82 5.45 15.22
N GLU A 272 22.83 6.24 15.61
CA GLU A 272 23.98 6.56 14.77
C GLU A 272 24.91 5.34 14.49
N SER A 273 24.90 4.36 15.37
CA SER A 273 25.76 3.18 15.29
C SER A 273 25.08 1.92 15.82
N TYR A 274 25.60 0.79 15.42
CA TYR A 274 25.20 -0.50 15.96
C TYR A 274 25.69 -0.69 17.41
N VAL A 275 24.85 -1.31 18.21
CA VAL A 275 25.21 -1.77 19.57
C VAL A 275 25.85 -3.14 19.45
N ARG A 276 27.08 -3.29 19.99
CA ARG A 276 27.82 -4.54 19.94
C ARG A 276 27.26 -5.56 20.92
N LEU A 277 26.73 -6.67 20.42
CA LEU A 277 26.37 -7.83 21.21
C LEU A 277 27.62 -8.70 21.53
N PRO A 278 27.70 -9.30 22.75
CA PRO A 278 28.92 -9.97 23.20
C PRO A 278 29.19 -11.34 22.56
N LYS A 279 28.16 -12.00 22.02
CA LYS A 279 28.28 -13.34 21.43
C LYS A 279 28.52 -13.26 19.93
N LYS A 280 28.92 -14.36 19.33
CA LYS A 280 28.92 -14.53 17.88
C LYS A 280 27.50 -14.60 17.36
N VAL A 281 27.29 -14.22 16.11
CA VAL A 281 25.96 -14.19 15.50
C VAL A 281 25.25 -15.56 15.58
N THR A 282 25.98 -16.66 15.34
CA THR A 282 25.43 -18.03 15.40
C THR A 282 25.09 -18.52 16.80
N ASP A 283 25.72 -17.94 17.84
CA ASP A 283 25.54 -18.37 19.23
C ASP A 283 24.18 -17.94 19.82
N TYR A 284 23.43 -17.11 19.09
CA TYR A 284 22.06 -16.75 19.45
C TYR A 284 21.03 -17.80 19.05
N GLY A 285 21.39 -18.76 18.19
CA GLY A 285 20.53 -19.87 17.78
C GLY A 285 19.32 -19.45 16.95
N LEU A 286 19.42 -18.36 16.18
CA LEU A 286 18.33 -17.77 15.38
C LEU A 286 18.46 -18.06 13.90
N GLY A 287 19.46 -18.86 13.50
CA GLY A 287 19.75 -19.16 12.10
C GLY A 287 18.79 -20.19 11.48
N GLY A 288 18.70 -20.15 10.16
CA GLY A 288 17.89 -21.07 9.37
C GLY A 288 16.43 -20.64 9.23
N GLU A 289 15.67 -21.42 8.47
CA GLU A 289 14.27 -21.14 8.27
C GLU A 289 13.45 -21.43 9.54
N PHE A 290 12.59 -20.51 9.89
CA PHE A 290 11.63 -20.60 11.00
C PHE A 290 10.89 -21.96 11.04
N PHE A 291 10.55 -22.51 9.87
CA PHE A 291 9.79 -23.74 9.75
C PHE A 291 10.66 -25.01 9.70
N THR A 292 11.94 -24.87 9.41
CA THR A 292 12.86 -26.02 9.23
C THR A 292 13.91 -26.13 10.31
N ASN A 293 14.18 -25.05 11.05
CA ASN A 293 15.17 -25.04 12.12
C ASN A 293 14.63 -25.68 13.39
N LYS A 294 15.05 -26.91 13.69
CA LYS A 294 14.67 -27.63 14.92
C LYS A 294 15.16 -26.97 16.21
N ASN A 295 16.12 -26.06 16.12
CA ASN A 295 16.67 -25.33 17.26
C ASN A 295 16.04 -23.96 17.48
N TRP A 296 15.18 -23.52 16.54
CA TRP A 296 14.47 -22.26 16.69
C TRP A 296 13.41 -22.39 17.79
N SER A 297 13.37 -21.43 18.69
CA SER A 297 12.29 -21.29 19.67
C SER A 297 11.93 -19.81 19.84
N PRO A 298 10.67 -19.49 20.13
CA PRO A 298 10.28 -18.14 20.53
C PRO A 298 11.12 -17.63 21.69
N ASP A 299 11.46 -18.50 22.65
CA ASP A 299 12.25 -18.13 23.83
C ASP A 299 13.64 -17.60 23.49
N ASN A 300 14.33 -18.21 22.50
CA ASN A 300 15.62 -17.73 22.02
C ASN A 300 15.50 -16.35 21.39
N SER A 301 14.47 -16.12 20.59
CA SER A 301 14.21 -14.84 19.94
C SER A 301 13.93 -13.74 20.97
N PHE A 302 13.15 -14.04 21.99
CA PHE A 302 12.87 -13.08 23.05
C PHE A 302 14.06 -12.85 23.99
N ALA A 303 14.84 -13.87 24.27
CA ALA A 303 16.09 -13.72 25.03
C ALA A 303 17.08 -12.82 24.29
N TYR A 304 17.24 -13.03 22.98
CA TYR A 304 18.04 -12.17 22.10
C TYR A 304 17.53 -10.73 22.12
N ALA A 305 16.23 -10.52 21.92
CA ALA A 305 15.64 -9.18 21.92
C ALA A 305 15.82 -8.46 23.26
N ARG A 306 15.59 -9.15 24.38
CA ARG A 306 15.80 -8.57 25.72
C ARG A 306 17.26 -8.21 25.98
N GLU A 307 18.21 -9.04 25.55
CA GLU A 307 19.65 -8.73 25.65
C GLU A 307 20.00 -7.50 24.80
N ALA A 308 19.52 -7.45 23.56
CA ALA A 308 19.76 -6.33 22.63
C ALA A 308 19.19 -5.01 23.18
N ILE A 309 17.94 -5.00 23.63
CA ILE A 309 17.28 -3.83 24.20
C ILE A 309 18.01 -3.36 25.46
N ARG A 310 18.31 -4.26 26.38
CA ARG A 310 19.04 -3.93 27.61
C ARG A 310 20.41 -3.29 27.35
N LEU A 311 21.12 -3.72 26.31
CA LEU A 311 22.43 -3.16 25.95
C LEU A 311 22.30 -1.83 25.21
N ALA A 312 21.22 -1.63 24.47
CA ALA A 312 20.93 -0.40 23.73
C ALA A 312 20.36 0.71 24.62
N ASP A 313 19.60 0.35 25.65
CA ASP A 313 18.82 1.21 26.54
C ASP A 313 19.60 2.39 27.13
N PRO A 314 20.87 2.25 27.60
CA PRO A 314 21.62 3.39 28.11
C PRO A 314 21.95 4.46 27.07
N GLY A 315 21.83 4.17 25.77
CA GLY A 315 22.17 5.07 24.68
C GLY A 315 20.99 5.47 23.78
N ILE A 316 19.79 4.94 24.05
CA ILE A 316 18.58 5.18 23.26
C ILE A 316 17.47 5.69 24.17
N ASP A 317 16.81 6.78 23.81
CA ASP A 317 15.61 7.29 24.48
C ASP A 317 14.36 6.63 23.85
N PHE A 318 13.71 5.77 24.61
CA PHE A 318 12.50 5.06 24.22
C PHE A 318 11.19 5.81 24.55
N SER A 319 11.24 7.02 25.13
CA SER A 319 10.05 7.76 25.58
C SER A 319 8.93 7.83 24.53
N ASN A 320 9.29 8.03 23.26
CA ASN A 320 8.35 8.17 22.15
C ASN A 320 8.11 6.87 21.36
N ALA A 321 8.81 5.78 21.70
CA ALA A 321 8.70 4.53 20.95
C ALA A 321 7.31 3.90 21.06
N SER A 322 6.68 3.59 19.94
CA SER A 322 5.45 2.78 19.87
C SER A 322 5.76 1.33 19.47
N ILE A 323 6.84 1.15 18.72
CA ILE A 323 7.34 -0.13 18.21
C ILE A 323 8.85 -0.13 18.39
N ILE A 324 9.44 -1.26 18.77
CA ILE A 324 10.87 -1.52 18.64
C ILE A 324 11.10 -2.33 17.37
N ALA A 325 11.99 -1.88 16.48
CA ALA A 325 12.50 -2.68 15.36
C ALA A 325 13.94 -3.09 15.65
N LEU A 326 14.13 -4.37 15.98
CA LEU A 326 15.45 -4.96 16.20
C LEU A 326 16.01 -5.43 14.86
N VAL A 327 17.15 -4.85 14.46
CA VAL A 327 17.75 -5.04 13.14
C VAL A 327 19.21 -5.41 13.24
N VAL A 328 19.70 -6.07 12.20
CA VAL A 328 21.09 -6.50 12.05
C VAL A 328 21.71 -5.89 10.78
N PRO A 329 23.05 -5.83 10.67
CA PRO A 329 23.71 -5.35 9.46
C PRO A 329 23.37 -6.21 8.24
N PRO A 330 23.35 -5.63 7.02
CA PRO A 330 23.08 -6.38 5.77
C PRO A 330 24.03 -7.53 5.47
N GLN A 331 25.17 -7.62 6.17
CA GLN A 331 26.13 -8.71 6.04
C GLN A 331 25.72 -9.98 6.82
N VAL A 332 24.75 -9.85 7.74
CA VAL A 332 24.18 -11.02 8.43
C VAL A 332 23.30 -11.76 7.46
N THR A 333 23.58 -13.06 7.27
CA THR A 333 22.76 -13.88 6.38
C THR A 333 21.56 -14.48 7.12
N ARG A 334 20.57 -14.93 6.35
CA ARG A 334 19.41 -15.63 6.91
C ARG A 334 19.78 -16.93 7.63
N GLU A 335 20.82 -17.60 7.20
CA GLU A 335 21.34 -18.81 7.87
C GLU A 335 21.91 -18.48 9.26
N GLN A 336 22.27 -17.22 9.51
CA GLN A 336 22.76 -16.75 10.80
C GLN A 336 21.64 -16.18 11.67
N ILE A 337 20.79 -15.32 11.11
CA ILE A 337 19.58 -14.76 11.73
C ILE A 337 18.45 -14.86 10.72
N GLY A 338 17.62 -15.88 10.85
CA GLY A 338 16.53 -16.18 9.90
C GLY A 338 15.13 -15.85 10.39
N ALA A 339 15.00 -15.37 11.62
CA ALA A 339 13.71 -15.09 12.20
C ALA A 339 13.15 -13.73 11.76
N PHE A 340 11.93 -13.74 11.21
CA PHE A 340 11.04 -12.58 11.18
C PHE A 340 10.01 -12.78 12.29
N ILE A 341 9.91 -11.85 13.20
CA ILE A 341 8.94 -11.93 14.30
C ILE A 341 8.30 -10.57 14.46
N ALA A 342 6.99 -10.54 14.30
CA ALA A 342 6.15 -9.47 14.77
C ALA A 342 5.47 -9.92 16.06
N GLN A 343 5.79 -9.29 17.16
CA GLN A 343 5.14 -9.57 18.44
C GLN A 343 4.51 -8.31 19.00
N SER A 344 3.22 -8.41 19.25
CA SER A 344 2.49 -7.50 20.10
C SER A 344 2.32 -8.19 21.46
N GLY A 345 2.99 -7.69 22.49
CA GLY A 345 3.07 -8.36 23.80
C GLY A 345 1.80 -8.24 24.63
N GLU A 346 1.48 -9.27 25.42
CA GLU A 346 0.51 -9.20 26.51
C GLU A 346 1.14 -8.54 27.75
N PRO A 347 0.32 -8.04 28.69
CA PRO A 347 0.81 -7.68 30.01
C PRO A 347 1.62 -8.84 30.63
N GLY A 348 2.87 -8.56 31.02
CA GLY A 348 3.85 -9.55 31.48
C GLY A 348 4.81 -10.07 30.41
N GLN A 349 4.61 -9.70 29.15
CA GLN A 349 5.53 -10.00 28.07
C GLN A 349 6.19 -8.74 27.47
N GLU A 350 5.99 -7.61 28.12
CA GLU A 350 6.56 -6.33 27.72
C GLU A 350 8.09 -6.35 27.67
N PHE A 351 8.63 -5.50 26.81
CA PHE A 351 10.05 -5.17 26.74
C PHE A 351 10.30 -3.93 27.59
N LYS A 352 11.07 -4.11 28.65
CA LYS A 352 11.35 -3.05 29.63
C LYS A 352 12.48 -2.18 29.15
N THR A 353 12.28 -0.87 29.24
CA THR A 353 13.29 0.17 29.04
C THR A 353 13.32 1.10 30.25
N ASN A 354 14.31 1.99 30.31
CA ASN A 354 14.40 2.95 31.41
C ASN A 354 13.22 3.92 31.45
N GLU A 355 12.59 4.22 30.30
CA GLU A 355 11.51 5.20 30.19
C GLU A 355 10.14 4.57 30.33
N LYS A 356 9.92 3.39 29.73
CA LYS A 356 8.60 2.73 29.72
C LYS A 356 8.64 1.28 29.26
N ASP A 357 7.53 0.59 29.47
CA ASP A 357 7.28 -0.74 28.90
C ASP A 357 6.78 -0.62 27.46
N ILE A 358 7.32 -1.42 26.53
CA ILE A 358 6.94 -1.47 25.13
C ILE A 358 6.43 -2.86 24.80
N TYR A 359 5.30 -2.93 24.09
CA TYR A 359 4.60 -4.18 23.81
C TYR A 359 4.83 -4.67 22.38
N ASN A 360 5.24 -3.79 21.45
CA ASN A 360 5.34 -4.09 20.03
C ASN A 360 6.81 -4.24 19.63
N LEU A 361 7.15 -5.43 19.14
CA LEU A 361 8.52 -5.76 18.73
C LEU A 361 8.53 -6.37 17.33
N LEU A 362 9.37 -5.85 16.48
CA LEU A 362 9.79 -6.45 15.22
C LEU A 362 11.21 -7.00 15.40
N ILE A 363 11.44 -8.27 15.09
CA ILE A 363 12.77 -8.83 14.91
C ILE A 363 12.92 -9.10 13.42
N MET A 364 13.79 -8.32 12.77
CA MET A 364 14.01 -8.43 11.34
C MET A 364 15.23 -9.30 11.07
N SER A 365 15.08 -10.25 10.16
CA SER A 365 16.19 -11.15 9.77
C SER A 365 17.25 -10.41 8.96
N GLY A 366 18.38 -11.07 8.71
CA GLY A 366 19.28 -10.69 7.64
C GLY A 366 18.58 -10.72 6.27
N PRO A 367 19.16 -10.09 5.25
CA PRO A 367 18.59 -10.00 3.92
C PRO A 367 18.13 -11.36 3.38
N HIS A 368 16.91 -11.40 2.85
CA HIS A 368 16.27 -12.62 2.41
C HIS A 368 15.70 -12.47 1.00
N GLY A 369 16.15 -13.34 0.11
CA GLY A 369 15.66 -13.35 -1.26
C GLY A 369 16.04 -12.08 -2.00
N SER A 370 15.09 -11.54 -2.72
CA SER A 370 15.27 -10.26 -3.40
C SER A 370 14.91 -9.09 -2.49
N LYS A 371 15.49 -7.94 -2.76
CA LYS A 371 15.25 -6.71 -1.99
C LYS A 371 13.76 -6.35 -1.91
N ASP A 372 13.03 -6.59 -2.98
CA ASP A 372 11.62 -6.22 -3.04
C ASP A 372 10.74 -7.15 -2.17
N TYR A 373 11.10 -8.43 -2.09
CA TYR A 373 10.45 -9.35 -1.14
C TYR A 373 10.74 -8.92 0.31
N GLU A 374 11.96 -8.51 0.59
CA GLU A 374 12.37 -7.98 1.89
C GLU A 374 11.56 -6.74 2.28
N LEU A 375 11.41 -5.78 1.36
CA LEU A 375 10.62 -4.56 1.59
C LEU A 375 9.15 -4.85 1.88
N LEU A 376 8.55 -5.80 1.16
CA LEU A 376 7.18 -6.24 1.41
C LEU A 376 7.05 -6.98 2.75
N ASN A 377 8.05 -7.79 3.13
CA ASN A 377 8.09 -8.40 4.46
C ASN A 377 8.17 -7.35 5.57
N TRP A 378 8.99 -6.32 5.43
CA TRP A 378 9.04 -5.22 6.39
C TRP A 378 7.67 -4.56 6.57
N ALA A 379 6.97 -4.30 5.48
CA ALA A 379 5.62 -3.73 5.53
C ALA A 379 4.61 -4.71 6.15
N HIS A 380 4.70 -6.02 5.82
CA HIS A 380 3.85 -7.07 6.37
C HIS A 380 3.99 -7.17 7.90
N GLU A 381 5.22 -7.35 8.39
CA GLU A 381 5.48 -7.45 9.83
C GLU A 381 5.09 -6.16 10.58
N THR A 382 5.30 -4.99 9.95
CA THR A 382 4.84 -3.71 10.50
C THR A 382 3.31 -3.65 10.56
N GLY A 383 2.61 -4.25 9.61
CA GLY A 383 1.14 -4.39 9.63
C GLY A 383 0.63 -5.11 10.86
N HIS A 384 1.34 -6.14 11.33
CA HIS A 384 1.04 -6.81 12.59
C HIS A 384 1.15 -5.87 13.80
N MET A 385 2.12 -4.97 13.79
CA MET A 385 2.26 -4.00 14.90
C MET A 385 1.09 -3.02 14.98
N PHE A 386 0.40 -2.80 13.87
CA PHE A 386 -0.83 -2.01 13.83
C PHE A 386 -2.10 -2.82 14.15
N GLY A 387 -1.98 -4.13 14.35
CA GLY A 387 -3.05 -5.04 14.77
C GLY A 387 -3.65 -5.90 13.66
N LEU A 388 -3.08 -5.90 12.45
CA LEU A 388 -3.52 -6.79 11.37
C LEU A 388 -3.05 -8.23 11.63
N THR A 389 -3.87 -9.20 11.19
CA THR A 389 -3.55 -10.62 11.28
C THR A 389 -3.15 -11.19 9.92
N ASP A 390 -2.40 -12.28 9.91
CA ASP A 390 -2.33 -13.14 8.73
C ASP A 390 -3.72 -13.61 8.34
N ILE A 391 -4.08 -13.43 7.07
CA ILE A 391 -5.38 -13.82 6.55
C ILE A 391 -5.35 -15.25 6.03
N ARG A 392 -4.20 -15.69 5.52
CA ARG A 392 -4.01 -17.06 5.01
C ARG A 392 -4.01 -18.10 6.14
N ASP A 393 -4.33 -19.36 5.80
CA ASP A 393 -4.11 -20.49 6.71
C ASP A 393 -2.61 -20.76 6.87
N THR A 394 -2.04 -20.41 8.01
CA THR A 394 -0.64 -20.63 8.35
C THR A 394 -0.44 -21.89 9.20
N THR A 395 -1.49 -22.69 9.45
CA THR A 395 -1.40 -23.92 10.25
C THR A 395 -1.05 -25.15 9.42
N ASP A 396 -1.25 -25.07 8.12
CA ASP A 396 -0.96 -26.16 7.17
C ASP A 396 -0.09 -25.64 6.03
N HIS A 397 1.22 -25.75 6.19
CA HIS A 397 2.21 -25.27 5.22
C HIS A 397 2.15 -26.02 3.88
N THR A 398 1.43 -27.15 3.81
CA THR A 398 1.25 -27.88 2.56
C THR A 398 0.14 -27.30 1.67
N LYS A 399 -0.68 -26.41 2.23
CA LYS A 399 -1.80 -25.74 1.55
C LYS A 399 -1.55 -24.29 1.16
N GLN A 400 -0.33 -23.84 1.22
CA GLN A 400 0.02 -22.44 0.92
C GLN A 400 -0.34 -21.98 -0.50
N ASP A 401 -0.55 -22.93 -1.41
CA ASP A 401 -0.87 -22.65 -2.82
C ASP A 401 -2.33 -22.27 -3.06
N SER A 402 -3.21 -22.37 -2.07
CA SER A 402 -4.62 -22.03 -2.20
C SER A 402 -5.02 -21.04 -1.11
N SER A 403 -4.53 -19.82 -1.22
CA SER A 403 -5.05 -18.75 -0.39
C SER A 403 -6.54 -18.58 -0.69
N ASP A 404 -7.37 -18.70 0.33
CA ASP A 404 -8.82 -18.44 0.20
C ASP A 404 -9.10 -17.00 -0.27
N LEU A 405 -8.16 -16.08 -0.06
CA LEU A 405 -8.22 -14.68 -0.51
C LEU A 405 -7.47 -14.43 -1.83
N GLY A 406 -6.83 -15.43 -2.41
CA GLY A 406 -6.09 -15.31 -3.67
C GLY A 406 -4.87 -14.40 -3.55
N VAL A 407 -4.69 -13.49 -4.51
CA VAL A 407 -3.52 -12.61 -4.59
C VAL A 407 -3.65 -11.31 -3.78
N PHE A 408 -4.80 -11.04 -3.18
CA PHE A 408 -5.11 -9.76 -2.56
C PHE A 408 -4.61 -9.64 -1.13
N ASP A 409 -4.23 -8.43 -0.76
CA ASP A 409 -3.81 -7.98 0.59
C ASP A 409 -2.42 -8.46 1.01
N LEU A 410 -1.62 -7.52 1.51
CA LEU A 410 -0.26 -7.81 1.99
C LEU A 410 -0.22 -8.86 3.11
N MET A 411 -1.26 -8.88 3.97
CA MET A 411 -1.35 -9.85 5.08
C MET A 411 -1.72 -11.28 4.60
N ASN A 412 -1.86 -11.46 3.29
CA ASN A 412 -2.17 -12.72 2.65
C ASN A 412 -1.17 -13.07 1.55
N SER A 413 -0.84 -12.12 0.68
CA SER A 413 -0.01 -12.34 -0.51
C SER A 413 0.77 -11.09 -0.87
N MET A 414 1.96 -11.26 -1.43
CA MET A 414 2.80 -10.16 -1.91
C MET A 414 2.59 -9.83 -3.39
N ILE A 415 1.60 -10.44 -4.06
CA ILE A 415 1.34 -10.25 -5.50
C ILE A 415 0.53 -8.97 -5.75
N ALA A 416 -0.56 -8.78 -5.01
CA ALA A 416 -1.38 -7.57 -5.04
C ALA A 416 -1.52 -7.02 -3.61
N PRO A 417 -0.44 -6.38 -3.09
CA PRO A 417 -0.28 -6.12 -1.67
C PRO A 417 -1.07 -4.91 -1.14
N GLU A 418 -1.84 -4.19 -1.97
CA GLU A 418 -2.74 -3.17 -1.44
C GLU A 418 -3.67 -3.79 -0.40
N LEU A 419 -3.70 -3.22 0.81
CA LEU A 419 -4.57 -3.71 1.87
C LEU A 419 -6.03 -3.67 1.43
N LEU A 420 -6.81 -4.67 1.82
CA LEU A 420 -8.25 -4.66 1.68
C LEU A 420 -8.86 -3.43 2.35
N ALA A 421 -9.94 -2.92 1.81
CA ALA A 421 -10.67 -1.80 2.41
C ALA A 421 -11.10 -2.11 3.85
N TRP A 422 -11.41 -3.36 4.18
CA TRP A 422 -11.70 -3.80 5.54
C TRP A 422 -10.51 -3.60 6.49
N ASN A 423 -9.30 -4.03 6.08
CA ASN A 423 -8.09 -3.84 6.89
C ASN A 423 -7.78 -2.35 7.09
N ARG A 424 -7.93 -1.53 6.06
CA ARG A 424 -7.78 -0.06 6.17
C ARG A 424 -8.80 0.54 7.13
N TYR A 425 -10.05 0.04 7.11
CA TYR A 425 -11.10 0.48 8.01
C TYR A 425 -10.81 0.12 9.47
N MET A 426 -10.33 -1.11 9.71
CA MET A 426 -9.89 -1.52 11.04
C MET A 426 -8.72 -0.66 11.57
N LEU A 427 -7.77 -0.32 10.71
CA LEU A 427 -6.64 0.56 11.07
C LEU A 427 -7.05 2.02 11.28
N GLY A 428 -8.28 2.41 10.93
CA GLY A 428 -8.77 3.79 11.00
C GLY A 428 -8.20 4.72 9.93
N ILE A 429 -7.59 4.17 8.87
CA ILE A 429 -7.08 4.93 7.72
C ILE A 429 -8.07 5.02 6.55
N LEU A 430 -9.21 4.36 6.68
CA LEU A 430 -10.40 4.52 5.87
C LEU A 430 -11.52 5.08 6.77
N ASN A 431 -12.17 6.17 6.35
CA ASN A 431 -13.16 6.86 7.15
C ASN A 431 -14.56 6.22 7.05
N ASP A 432 -15.43 6.50 8.02
CA ASP A 432 -16.82 6.00 8.04
C ASP A 432 -17.62 6.43 6.81
N ASP A 433 -17.39 7.62 6.25
CA ASP A 433 -18.08 8.15 5.06
C ASP A 433 -17.69 7.41 3.76
N GLN A 434 -16.62 6.64 3.79
CA GLN A 434 -16.16 5.79 2.69
C GLN A 434 -16.74 4.37 2.73
N VAL A 435 -17.55 4.06 3.75
CA VAL A 435 -18.17 2.74 3.98
C VAL A 435 -19.67 2.83 3.76
N ARG A 436 -20.23 1.93 3.01
CA ARG A 436 -21.67 1.78 2.80
C ARG A 436 -22.19 0.57 3.56
N CYS A 437 -22.97 0.81 4.59
CA CYS A 437 -23.50 -0.22 5.48
C CYS A 437 -24.90 -0.65 5.03
N VAL A 438 -25.03 -1.87 4.50
CA VAL A 438 -26.28 -2.41 3.93
C VAL A 438 -26.88 -3.44 4.87
N THR A 439 -27.94 -3.05 5.57
CA THR A 439 -28.68 -3.94 6.51
C THR A 439 -30.09 -4.24 6.09
N LYS A 440 -30.64 -3.44 5.16
CA LYS A 440 -32.01 -3.58 4.67
C LYS A 440 -32.10 -4.58 3.52
N PRO A 441 -33.27 -5.25 3.34
CA PRO A 441 -33.44 -6.23 2.27
C PRO A 441 -33.70 -5.62 0.89
N GLU A 442 -34.07 -4.32 0.82
CA GLU A 442 -34.38 -3.64 -0.43
C GLU A 442 -33.14 -3.52 -1.31
N PRO A 443 -33.27 -3.63 -2.63
CA PRO A 443 -32.15 -3.45 -3.53
C PRO A 443 -31.51 -2.06 -3.41
N THR A 444 -30.18 -2.03 -3.32
CA THR A 444 -29.41 -0.79 -3.26
C THR A 444 -28.29 -0.81 -4.30
N THR A 445 -27.94 0.37 -4.79
CA THR A 445 -26.88 0.56 -5.81
C THR A 445 -25.78 1.45 -5.22
N HIS A 446 -24.55 1.05 -5.42
CA HIS A 446 -23.38 1.68 -4.80
C HIS A 446 -22.28 1.91 -5.80
N PHE A 447 -21.67 3.07 -5.78
CA PHE A 447 -20.41 3.33 -6.46
C PHE A 447 -19.25 2.98 -5.53
N LEU A 448 -18.24 2.32 -6.07
CA LEU A 448 -17.00 1.95 -5.41
C LEU A 448 -15.80 2.51 -6.20
N ALA A 449 -15.10 3.47 -5.64
CA ALA A 449 -13.81 3.90 -6.19
C ALA A 449 -12.74 2.83 -5.91
N PRO A 450 -11.75 2.64 -6.78
CA PRO A 450 -10.66 1.71 -6.54
C PRO A 450 -10.02 1.94 -5.16
N VAL A 451 -9.75 0.87 -4.43
CA VAL A 451 -9.22 0.96 -3.07
C VAL A 451 -7.88 1.68 -3.03
N ALA A 452 -7.04 1.46 -4.04
CA ALA A 452 -5.72 2.09 -4.17
C ALA A 452 -5.78 3.59 -4.56
N LYS A 453 -6.94 4.10 -5.00
CA LYS A 453 -7.11 5.51 -5.35
C LYS A 453 -7.26 6.34 -4.09
N ARG A 454 -6.35 7.27 -3.83
CA ARG A 454 -6.41 8.15 -2.65
C ARG A 454 -7.47 9.25 -2.82
N THR A 455 -8.71 8.95 -2.44
CA THR A 455 -9.87 9.87 -2.50
C THR A 455 -10.79 9.62 -1.32
N THR A 456 -11.71 10.56 -1.10
CA THR A 456 -12.77 10.45 -0.08
C THR A 456 -14.02 9.70 -0.57
N GLU A 457 -14.00 9.21 -1.82
CA GLU A 457 -15.11 8.43 -2.39
C GLU A 457 -15.28 7.10 -1.66
N THR A 458 -16.47 6.51 -1.77
CA THR A 458 -16.76 5.18 -1.20
C THR A 458 -15.75 4.13 -1.66
N LYS A 459 -15.25 3.34 -0.72
CA LYS A 459 -14.27 2.29 -0.96
C LYS A 459 -14.83 0.88 -0.74
N MET A 460 -15.86 0.77 0.11
CA MET A 460 -16.32 -0.52 0.57
C MET A 460 -17.81 -0.52 0.83
N ILE A 461 -18.46 -1.65 0.51
CA ILE A 461 -19.79 -2.02 0.98
C ILE A 461 -19.61 -3.12 2.03
N VAL A 462 -20.30 -2.98 3.15
CA VAL A 462 -20.37 -4.04 4.18
C VAL A 462 -21.81 -4.47 4.35
N ILE A 463 -22.06 -5.75 4.24
CA ILE A 463 -23.37 -6.40 4.41
C ILE A 463 -23.27 -7.32 5.62
N PRO A 464 -23.63 -6.87 6.85
CA PRO A 464 -23.53 -7.68 8.03
C PRO A 464 -24.55 -8.83 7.98
N ILE A 465 -24.07 -10.05 8.19
CA ILE A 465 -24.90 -11.26 8.28
C ILE A 465 -25.19 -11.57 9.76
N SER A 466 -24.22 -11.28 10.59
CA SER A 466 -24.32 -11.34 12.05
C SER A 466 -23.32 -10.35 12.67
N LYS A 467 -23.27 -10.27 13.99
CA LYS A 467 -22.24 -9.47 14.67
C LYS A 467 -20.80 -9.93 14.41
N TYR A 468 -20.62 -11.13 13.85
CA TYR A 468 -19.31 -11.75 13.59
C TYR A 468 -19.05 -12.07 12.12
N LYS A 469 -20.03 -11.84 11.25
CA LYS A 469 -19.94 -12.23 9.82
C LYS A 469 -20.45 -11.13 8.92
N ALA A 470 -19.76 -10.89 7.82
CA ALA A 470 -20.21 -9.99 6.78
C ALA A 470 -19.81 -10.47 5.39
N VAL A 471 -20.56 -10.01 4.38
CA VAL A 471 -20.09 -9.95 3.00
C VAL A 471 -19.56 -8.56 2.75
N ILE A 472 -18.39 -8.48 2.11
CA ILE A 472 -17.71 -7.21 1.83
C ILE A 472 -17.45 -7.12 0.33
N VAL A 473 -17.59 -5.91 -0.21
CA VAL A 473 -17.35 -5.62 -1.63
C VAL A 473 -16.47 -4.40 -1.77
N GLU A 474 -15.46 -4.46 -2.61
CA GLU A 474 -14.58 -3.34 -2.94
C GLU A 474 -14.15 -3.38 -4.40
N SER A 475 -13.66 -2.27 -4.93
CA SER A 475 -13.18 -2.16 -6.32
C SER A 475 -11.66 -2.26 -6.39
N ARG A 476 -11.15 -3.10 -7.31
CA ARG A 476 -9.71 -3.28 -7.56
C ARG A 476 -9.32 -2.84 -8.97
N ARG A 477 -8.18 -2.23 -9.09
CA ARG A 477 -7.55 -1.82 -10.36
C ARG A 477 -6.03 -1.98 -10.25
N ASN A 478 -5.35 -2.14 -11.39
CA ASN A 478 -3.90 -2.04 -11.50
C ASN A 478 -3.43 -0.62 -11.15
N LEU A 479 -3.40 -0.30 -9.86
CA LEU A 479 -3.15 1.03 -9.32
C LEU A 479 -2.44 0.91 -7.98
N GLY A 480 -1.56 1.87 -7.66
CA GLY A 480 -0.81 1.83 -6.41
C GLY A 480 0.10 0.59 -6.35
N TYR A 481 0.08 -0.11 -5.23
CA TYR A 481 0.87 -1.32 -5.07
C TYR A 481 0.28 -2.54 -5.81
N ASP A 482 -0.93 -2.45 -6.32
CA ASP A 482 -1.55 -3.47 -7.18
C ASP A 482 -1.19 -3.33 -8.67
N VAL A 483 -0.10 -2.65 -9.02
CA VAL A 483 0.30 -2.41 -10.42
C VAL A 483 0.43 -3.69 -11.26
N ASN A 484 0.69 -4.82 -10.61
CA ASN A 484 0.81 -6.13 -11.24
C ASN A 484 -0.41 -7.04 -11.05
N LEU A 485 -1.53 -6.50 -10.58
CA LEU A 485 -2.76 -7.26 -10.37
C LEU A 485 -3.25 -8.00 -11.63
N GLY A 486 -3.00 -7.41 -12.79
CA GLY A 486 -3.48 -7.91 -14.07
C GLY A 486 -4.92 -7.49 -14.38
N SER A 487 -5.21 -7.28 -15.67
CA SER A 487 -6.54 -6.81 -16.11
C SER A 487 -7.67 -7.81 -15.82
N ALA A 488 -7.34 -9.09 -15.70
CA ALA A 488 -8.30 -10.14 -15.33
C ALA A 488 -8.83 -9.97 -13.90
N ASN A 489 -8.07 -9.31 -13.02
CA ASN A 489 -8.49 -9.03 -11.65
C ASN A 489 -8.95 -7.58 -11.41
N GLU A 490 -9.04 -6.75 -12.45
CA GLU A 490 -9.72 -5.47 -12.36
C GLU A 490 -11.23 -5.64 -12.34
N GLY A 491 -11.89 -5.12 -11.32
CA GLY A 491 -13.33 -5.24 -11.11
C GLY A 491 -13.71 -5.16 -9.63
N ALA A 492 -14.98 -5.45 -9.35
CA ALA A 492 -15.46 -5.57 -7.98
C ALA A 492 -15.08 -6.94 -7.41
N ILE A 493 -14.33 -6.98 -6.32
CA ILE A 493 -14.12 -8.22 -5.57
C ILE A 493 -15.14 -8.34 -4.45
N VAL A 494 -15.63 -9.57 -4.26
CA VAL A 494 -16.55 -9.93 -3.19
C VAL A 494 -15.85 -10.92 -2.28
N TYR A 495 -15.88 -10.69 -0.99
CA TYR A 495 -15.33 -11.64 -0.02
C TYR A 495 -16.18 -11.70 1.24
N THR A 496 -16.10 -12.83 1.90
CA THR A 496 -16.72 -13.07 3.21
C THR A 496 -15.71 -12.75 4.32
N LEU A 497 -16.22 -12.24 5.42
CA LEU A 497 -15.51 -12.11 6.68
C LEU A 497 -16.24 -12.95 7.73
N ASP A 498 -15.52 -13.83 8.43
CA ASP A 498 -16.02 -14.63 9.54
C ASP A 498 -15.01 -14.62 10.69
N THR A 499 -15.24 -13.76 11.68
CA THR A 499 -14.36 -13.61 12.83
C THR A 499 -14.51 -14.73 13.87
N THR A 500 -15.41 -15.70 13.64
CA THR A 500 -15.50 -16.93 14.48
C THR A 500 -14.47 -17.97 14.09
N ILE A 501 -13.80 -17.78 12.95
CA ILE A 501 -12.73 -18.66 12.49
C ILE A 501 -11.48 -18.36 13.33
N PRO A 502 -10.80 -19.38 13.86
CA PRO A 502 -9.63 -19.19 14.71
C PRO A 502 -8.49 -18.46 13.99
N TYR A 503 -7.68 -17.77 14.77
CA TYR A 503 -6.41 -17.19 14.33
C TYR A 503 -5.57 -18.21 13.53
N ARG A 504 -4.82 -17.73 12.54
CA ARG A 504 -4.03 -18.52 11.58
C ARG A 504 -4.86 -19.43 10.66
N LYS A 505 -6.16 -19.21 10.61
CA LYS A 505 -7.08 -19.79 9.62
C LYS A 505 -7.61 -18.66 8.73
N SER A 506 -8.05 -18.99 7.53
CA SER A 506 -8.59 -18.00 6.58
C SER A 506 -9.91 -17.41 7.07
N THR A 507 -9.84 -16.27 7.78
CA THR A 507 -11.02 -15.53 8.27
C THR A 507 -11.75 -14.79 7.16
N MET A 508 -11.05 -14.52 6.04
CA MET A 508 -11.59 -13.86 4.85
C MET A 508 -11.44 -14.79 3.65
N LYS A 509 -12.52 -14.91 2.84
CA LYS A 509 -12.53 -15.76 1.66
C LYS A 509 -13.16 -15.07 0.47
N LEU A 510 -12.49 -15.07 -0.68
CA LEU A 510 -13.06 -14.60 -1.94
C LEU A 510 -14.28 -15.41 -2.34
N VAL A 511 -15.26 -14.71 -2.89
CA VAL A 511 -16.37 -15.27 -3.66
C VAL A 511 -16.06 -14.99 -5.13
N PRO A 512 -15.44 -15.93 -5.84
CA PRO A 512 -14.95 -15.66 -7.18
C PRO A 512 -16.08 -15.41 -8.17
N SER A 513 -15.79 -14.62 -9.20
CA SER A 513 -16.66 -14.43 -10.35
C SER A 513 -17.08 -15.76 -10.96
N PRO A 514 -18.30 -15.89 -11.51
CA PRO A 514 -18.72 -17.09 -12.25
C PRO A 514 -17.83 -17.44 -13.45
N SER A 515 -17.16 -16.46 -14.03
CA SER A 515 -16.21 -16.66 -15.13
C SER A 515 -14.79 -16.98 -14.68
N ALA A 516 -14.52 -16.99 -13.37
CA ALA A 516 -13.19 -17.25 -12.84
C ALA A 516 -12.75 -18.69 -13.13
N THR A 517 -11.51 -18.84 -13.56
CA THR A 517 -10.89 -20.12 -13.92
C THR A 517 -9.67 -20.45 -13.08
N ASP A 518 -8.99 -19.44 -12.52
CA ASP A 518 -7.85 -19.63 -11.65
C ASP A 518 -8.29 -20.02 -10.23
N THR A 519 -8.25 -21.30 -9.94
CA THR A 519 -8.65 -21.86 -8.63
C THR A 519 -7.55 -21.74 -7.58
N THR A 520 -6.30 -21.52 -7.99
CA THR A 520 -5.12 -21.49 -7.11
C THR A 520 -4.87 -20.08 -6.57
N TRP A 521 -4.62 -19.14 -7.47
CA TRP A 521 -4.26 -17.78 -7.08
C TRP A 521 -5.39 -16.77 -7.18
N ARG A 522 -6.56 -17.18 -7.72
CA ARG A 522 -7.74 -16.30 -7.86
C ARG A 522 -7.45 -15.02 -8.64
N ARG A 523 -6.58 -15.07 -9.65
CA ARG A 523 -6.15 -13.91 -10.44
C ARG A 523 -7.20 -13.40 -11.44
N ASP A 524 -8.37 -14.02 -11.49
CA ASP A 524 -9.51 -13.64 -12.30
C ASP A 524 -10.81 -13.62 -11.47
N ALA A 525 -10.69 -13.50 -10.15
CA ALA A 525 -11.82 -13.59 -9.24
C ALA A 525 -12.76 -12.38 -9.24
N ALA A 526 -12.32 -11.22 -9.74
CA ALA A 526 -13.12 -10.00 -9.74
C ALA A 526 -14.34 -10.10 -10.66
N LEU A 527 -15.50 -9.64 -10.19
CA LEU A 527 -16.71 -9.53 -11.00
C LEU A 527 -16.51 -8.53 -12.14
N LYS A 528 -16.78 -8.98 -13.35
CA LYS A 528 -16.81 -8.16 -14.55
C LYS A 528 -18.18 -7.51 -14.73
N LEU A 529 -18.27 -6.58 -15.68
CA LEU A 529 -19.53 -5.93 -16.03
C LEU A 529 -20.62 -6.98 -16.27
N ASN A 530 -21.78 -6.81 -15.60
CA ASN A 530 -22.95 -7.66 -15.62
C ASN A 530 -22.78 -9.06 -14.98
N GLU A 531 -21.64 -9.35 -14.37
CA GLU A 531 -21.52 -10.58 -13.58
C GLU A 531 -22.09 -10.40 -12.18
N SER A 532 -22.53 -11.51 -11.61
CA SER A 532 -23.09 -11.53 -10.26
C SER A 532 -22.74 -12.81 -9.51
N VAL A 533 -22.62 -12.68 -8.20
CA VAL A 533 -22.49 -13.81 -7.26
C VAL A 533 -23.57 -13.76 -6.21
N SER A 534 -23.93 -14.93 -5.69
CA SER A 534 -24.85 -15.07 -4.56
C SER A 534 -24.13 -15.70 -3.39
N ILE A 535 -24.19 -15.05 -2.23
CA ILE A 535 -23.54 -15.51 -1.01
C ILE A 535 -24.35 -15.08 0.22
N TRP A 536 -24.56 -15.98 1.15
CA TRP A 536 -25.26 -15.77 2.42
C TRP A 536 -26.60 -15.03 2.29
N GLY A 537 -27.38 -15.36 1.23
CA GLY A 537 -28.70 -14.79 0.98
C GLY A 537 -28.71 -13.41 0.32
N TYR A 538 -27.57 -12.95 -0.18
CA TYR A 538 -27.45 -11.73 -0.98
C TYR A 538 -26.90 -12.04 -2.37
N LYS A 539 -27.39 -11.30 -3.36
CA LYS A 539 -26.86 -11.27 -4.72
C LYS A 539 -26.16 -9.93 -4.94
N ILE A 540 -24.93 -9.97 -5.40
CA ILE A 540 -24.09 -8.84 -5.71
C ILE A 540 -23.84 -8.85 -7.22
N THR A 541 -24.19 -7.77 -7.92
CA THR A 541 -24.03 -7.62 -9.37
C THR A 541 -23.18 -6.40 -9.68
N ASN A 542 -22.15 -6.55 -10.48
CA ASN A 542 -21.37 -5.41 -11.01
C ASN A 542 -22.09 -4.87 -12.26
N ILE A 543 -22.79 -3.74 -12.14
CA ILE A 543 -23.64 -3.19 -13.20
C ILE A 543 -22.96 -2.13 -14.07
N GLU A 544 -21.83 -1.57 -13.63
CA GLU A 544 -21.01 -0.63 -14.39
C GLU A 544 -19.56 -0.73 -13.92
N SER A 545 -18.60 -0.71 -14.84
CA SER A 545 -17.17 -0.87 -14.55
C SER A 545 -16.34 -0.03 -15.48
N GLY A 546 -15.32 0.63 -14.95
CA GLY A 546 -14.40 1.48 -15.72
C GLY A 546 -13.20 1.95 -14.90
N ASP A 547 -12.38 2.84 -15.45
CA ASP A 547 -11.24 3.42 -14.74
C ASP A 547 -11.67 4.19 -13.47
N PHE A 548 -12.93 4.63 -13.40
CA PHE A 548 -13.50 5.28 -12.23
C PHE A 548 -13.69 4.32 -11.04
N GLY A 549 -13.82 3.03 -11.30
CA GLY A 549 -14.16 1.99 -10.34
C GLY A 549 -15.35 1.14 -10.81
N ASP A 550 -16.20 0.69 -9.89
CA ASP A 550 -17.32 -0.18 -10.18
C ASP A 550 -18.62 0.36 -9.56
N VAL A 551 -19.75 0.11 -10.23
CA VAL A 551 -21.06 0.31 -9.65
C VAL A 551 -21.68 -1.06 -9.39
N VAL A 552 -22.04 -1.29 -8.13
CA VAL A 552 -22.51 -2.58 -7.66
C VAL A 552 -23.93 -2.48 -7.15
N LYS A 553 -24.79 -3.37 -7.61
CA LYS A 553 -26.13 -3.59 -7.06
C LYS A 553 -26.08 -4.71 -6.04
N VAL A 554 -26.67 -4.45 -4.86
CA VAL A 554 -26.85 -5.42 -3.78
C VAL A 554 -28.34 -5.66 -3.60
N GLU A 555 -28.77 -6.93 -3.62
CA GLU A 555 -30.17 -7.33 -3.42
C GLU A 555 -30.24 -8.67 -2.68
N LYS A 556 -31.37 -8.96 -2.05
CA LYS A 556 -31.60 -10.32 -1.50
C LYS A 556 -31.60 -11.33 -2.64
N ALA A 557 -30.91 -12.45 -2.43
CA ALA A 557 -31.04 -13.60 -3.32
C ALA A 557 -32.46 -14.19 -3.15
N GLY A 558 -33.14 -14.40 -4.27
CA GLY A 558 -34.50 -14.97 -4.28
C GLY A 558 -34.50 -16.43 -3.82
#